data_060e71400da838bf2c9f3e54e955e107
#
_entry.id   060e71400da838bf2c9f3e54e955e107
#
_cell.length_a   1.000
_cell.length_b   1.000
_cell.length_c   1.000
_cell.angle_alpha   90.00
_cell.angle_beta   90.00
_cell.angle_gamma   90.00
#
_symmetry.space_group_name_H-M   'P 1'
#
loop_
_entity.id
_entity.type
_entity.pdbx_description
1 polymer ?
#
loop_
_entity_poly.entity_id
_entity_poly.type
_entity_poly.pdbx_seq_one_letter_code
_entity_poly.pdbx_strand_id
1 'polypeptide(L)'
;DELINNIQLNNNFHPALNVELPSKLKVEKFEKLKVILDEGVDVIVAGVSSIGIEWFVHQIEKSYKKNIPIILLTKGLAIEENELMTLSDKIKKLLKKNGHTKVNVSAIKGPCLAAGLANKMRTGTVIANPDIKETELLKKIIATDYYSTEISDDLTGVELAGAIKNIYSMLIGASEGLSNSKAPKEIQSKYYLNTSASLIHRSISEMVEFVSFYGGRAETVYGLAGLGDLYVSAIGGRNSLMGK
;
A
#
# COMPACT_ATOMS: atom_id res chain seq x y z
N ASP A 1 12.17 -3.00 -18.63
CA ASP A 1 13.48 -3.60 -18.91
C ASP A 1 14.63 -2.62 -18.82
N GLU A 2 14.47 -1.37 -19.30
CA GLU A 2 15.52 -0.34 -19.25
C GLU A 2 15.98 -0.06 -17.81
N LEU A 3 15.04 0.13 -16.87
CA LEU A 3 15.35 0.34 -15.46
C LEU A 3 16.10 -0.84 -14.86
N ILE A 4 15.67 -2.06 -15.13
CA ILE A 4 16.32 -3.29 -14.63
C ILE A 4 17.74 -3.39 -15.16
N ASN A 5 17.93 -3.23 -16.47
CA ASN A 5 19.26 -3.21 -17.07
C ASN A 5 20.16 -2.13 -16.45
N ASN A 6 19.61 -0.94 -16.23
CA ASN A 6 20.35 0.16 -15.62
C ASN A 6 20.82 -0.18 -14.20
N ILE A 7 19.93 -0.74 -13.35
CA ILE A 7 20.27 -1.17 -11.99
C ILE A 7 21.34 -2.26 -12.01
N GLN A 8 21.19 -3.28 -12.87
CA GLN A 8 22.15 -4.38 -12.96
C GLN A 8 23.55 -3.91 -13.43
N LEU A 9 23.61 -2.96 -14.37
CA LEU A 9 24.88 -2.43 -14.89
C LEU A 9 25.57 -1.42 -13.94
N ASN A 10 24.82 -0.80 -13.04
CA ASN A 10 25.32 0.23 -12.12
C ASN A 10 25.38 -0.25 -10.67
N ASN A 11 25.88 -1.46 -10.42
CA ASN A 11 26.11 -1.99 -9.07
C ASN A 11 24.87 -1.91 -8.14
N ASN A 12 23.70 -2.29 -8.63
CA ASN A 12 22.43 -2.18 -7.91
C ASN A 12 22.01 -0.74 -7.55
N PHE A 13 22.53 0.29 -8.21
CA PHE A 13 22.06 1.65 -8.01
C PHE A 13 20.68 1.88 -8.65
N HIS A 14 19.72 2.35 -7.84
CA HIS A 14 18.37 2.67 -8.30
C HIS A 14 18.25 4.16 -8.63
N PRO A 15 18.19 4.56 -9.93
CA PRO A 15 18.31 5.96 -10.32
C PRO A 15 17.14 6.83 -9.80
N ALA A 16 15.91 6.35 -9.84
CA ALA A 16 14.75 7.15 -9.40
C ALA A 16 14.67 7.33 -7.87
N LEU A 17 15.28 6.45 -7.09
CA LEU A 17 15.37 6.59 -5.63
C LEU A 17 16.70 7.20 -5.19
N ASN A 18 17.66 7.27 -6.09
CA ASN A 18 19.01 7.76 -5.84
C ASN A 18 19.71 7.05 -4.67
N VAL A 19 19.62 5.72 -4.64
CA VAL A 19 20.22 4.87 -3.60
C VAL A 19 20.81 3.60 -4.19
N GLU A 20 21.82 3.06 -3.52
CA GLU A 20 22.31 1.71 -3.75
C GLU A 20 21.38 0.71 -3.06
N LEU A 21 20.87 -0.27 -3.81
CA LEU A 21 20.10 -1.38 -3.28
C LEU A 21 21.05 -2.38 -2.59
N PRO A 22 20.56 -3.13 -1.58
CA PRO A 22 21.38 -4.13 -0.91
C PRO A 22 22.07 -5.08 -1.91
N SER A 23 23.35 -5.36 -1.71
CA SER A 23 24.14 -6.20 -2.62
C SER A 23 23.60 -7.63 -2.80
N LYS A 24 22.87 -8.13 -1.81
CA LYS A 24 22.20 -9.44 -1.88
C LYS A 24 20.88 -9.42 -2.65
N LEU A 25 20.34 -8.24 -2.95
CA LEU A 25 19.11 -8.10 -3.71
C LEU A 25 19.40 -8.39 -5.19
N LYS A 26 18.75 -9.42 -5.71
CA LYS A 26 18.80 -9.73 -7.14
C LYS A 26 17.65 -8.99 -7.84
N VAL A 27 17.99 -8.13 -8.78
CA VAL A 27 17.02 -7.47 -9.66
C VAL A 27 17.00 -8.25 -10.97
N GLU A 28 15.86 -8.86 -11.28
CA GLU A 28 15.72 -9.75 -12.44
C GLU A 28 14.61 -9.28 -13.37
N LYS A 29 14.73 -9.64 -14.63
CA LYS A 29 13.67 -9.40 -15.62
C LYS A 29 12.50 -10.34 -15.38
N PHE A 30 11.32 -9.88 -15.80
CA PHE A 30 10.06 -10.59 -15.58
C PHE A 30 10.08 -12.03 -16.13
N GLU A 31 10.77 -12.31 -17.20
CA GLU A 31 10.90 -13.66 -17.80
C GLU A 31 11.51 -14.68 -16.84
N LYS A 32 12.23 -14.22 -15.81
CA LYS A 32 12.81 -15.09 -14.77
C LYS A 32 11.80 -15.46 -13.67
N LEU A 33 10.65 -14.77 -13.58
CA LEU A 33 9.70 -14.97 -12.49
C LEU A 33 9.30 -16.44 -12.32
N LYS A 34 8.96 -17.11 -13.43
CA LYS A 34 8.56 -18.52 -13.36
C LYS A 34 9.67 -19.42 -12.79
N VAL A 35 10.91 -19.25 -13.22
CA VAL A 35 12.05 -20.04 -12.75
C VAL A 35 12.24 -19.82 -11.24
N ILE A 36 12.22 -18.56 -10.79
CA ILE A 36 12.38 -18.21 -9.37
C ILE A 36 11.27 -18.84 -8.52
N LEU A 37 10.02 -18.78 -8.98
CA LEU A 37 8.90 -19.40 -8.26
C LEU A 37 9.00 -20.94 -8.23
N ASP A 38 9.45 -21.56 -9.30
CA ASP A 38 9.62 -23.02 -9.38
C ASP A 38 10.77 -23.52 -8.50
N GLU A 39 11.85 -22.76 -8.38
CA GLU A 39 12.95 -23.02 -7.43
C GLU A 39 12.50 -22.96 -5.97
N GLY A 40 11.47 -22.15 -5.67
CA GLY A 40 10.84 -22.00 -4.37
C GLY A 40 11.15 -20.65 -3.74
N VAL A 41 10.10 -20.06 -3.15
CA VAL A 41 10.16 -18.80 -2.41
C VAL A 41 9.41 -18.95 -1.10
N ASP A 42 9.84 -18.24 -0.07
CA ASP A 42 9.21 -18.25 1.26
C ASP A 42 8.02 -17.28 1.34
N VAL A 43 8.08 -16.18 0.60
CA VAL A 43 7.06 -15.11 0.58
C VAL A 43 7.00 -14.49 -0.81
N ILE A 44 5.79 -14.18 -1.29
CA ILE A 44 5.57 -13.38 -2.50
C ILE A 44 5.10 -11.99 -2.09
N VAL A 45 5.79 -10.94 -2.53
CA VAL A 45 5.38 -9.56 -2.27
C VAL A 45 4.78 -8.96 -3.55
N ALA A 46 3.48 -8.66 -3.52
CA ALA A 46 2.76 -8.07 -4.64
C ALA A 46 2.84 -6.53 -4.60
N GLY A 47 3.70 -5.97 -5.44
CA GLY A 47 3.92 -4.52 -5.58
C GLY A 47 3.40 -3.96 -6.91
N VAL A 48 2.34 -4.53 -7.48
CA VAL A 48 1.72 -4.10 -8.73
C VAL A 48 0.67 -3.00 -8.50
N SER A 49 0.20 -2.32 -9.55
CA SER A 49 -0.95 -1.41 -9.45
C SER A 49 -2.26 -2.18 -9.17
N SER A 50 -3.32 -1.51 -8.71
CA SER A 50 -4.63 -2.15 -8.50
C SER A 50 -5.19 -2.79 -9.77
N ILE A 51 -5.00 -2.16 -10.92
CA ILE A 51 -5.38 -2.71 -12.23
C ILE A 51 -4.54 -3.95 -12.58
N GLY A 52 -3.30 -4.03 -12.08
CA GLY A 52 -2.38 -5.14 -12.34
C GLY A 52 -2.64 -6.41 -11.51
N ILE A 53 -3.62 -6.44 -10.62
CA ILE A 53 -3.87 -7.59 -9.72
C ILE A 53 -4.25 -8.86 -10.51
N GLU A 54 -5.10 -8.75 -11.52
CA GLU A 54 -5.48 -9.91 -12.35
C GLU A 54 -4.27 -10.45 -13.12
N TRP A 55 -3.49 -9.55 -13.71
CA TRP A 55 -2.25 -9.91 -14.36
C TRP A 55 -1.28 -10.58 -13.38
N PHE A 56 -1.10 -10.03 -12.18
CA PHE A 56 -0.25 -10.62 -11.13
C PHE A 56 -0.67 -12.06 -10.82
N VAL A 57 -1.96 -12.29 -10.56
CA VAL A 57 -2.48 -13.62 -10.28
C VAL A 57 -2.21 -14.57 -11.44
N HIS A 58 -2.47 -14.14 -12.68
CA HIS A 58 -2.21 -14.95 -13.86
C HIS A 58 -0.72 -15.35 -13.99
N GLN A 59 0.20 -14.48 -13.56
CA GLN A 59 1.63 -14.78 -13.63
C GLN A 59 2.08 -15.80 -12.59
N ILE A 60 1.49 -15.79 -11.40
CA ILE A 60 1.91 -16.68 -10.32
C ILE A 60 1.11 -18.00 -10.27
N GLU A 61 -0.12 -18.06 -10.79
CA GLU A 61 -1.07 -19.15 -10.57
C GLU A 61 -0.53 -20.53 -10.85
N LYS A 62 0.27 -20.69 -11.92
CA LYS A 62 0.83 -21.99 -12.34
C LYS A 62 1.96 -22.49 -11.44
N SER A 63 2.71 -21.57 -10.82
CA SER A 63 3.85 -21.86 -9.96
C SER A 63 3.55 -21.62 -8.48
N TYR A 64 2.34 -21.11 -8.15
CA TYR A 64 1.93 -20.85 -6.78
C TYR A 64 1.79 -22.16 -6.01
N LYS A 65 2.68 -22.36 -5.05
CA LYS A 65 2.65 -23.54 -4.18
C LYS A 65 1.74 -23.28 -2.98
N LYS A 66 1.08 -24.33 -2.51
CA LYS A 66 0.20 -24.24 -1.35
C LYS A 66 0.92 -23.64 -0.15
N ASN A 67 0.27 -22.67 0.48
CA ASN A 67 0.71 -21.99 1.69
C ASN A 67 1.86 -20.96 1.55
N ILE A 68 2.33 -20.60 0.36
CA ILE A 68 3.24 -19.47 0.25
C ILE A 68 2.47 -18.19 0.59
N PRO A 69 2.87 -17.43 1.63
CA PRO A 69 2.21 -16.17 1.97
C PRO A 69 2.39 -15.14 0.86
N ILE A 70 1.31 -14.41 0.57
CA ILE A 70 1.35 -13.25 -0.33
C ILE A 70 1.20 -11.99 0.54
N ILE A 71 2.13 -11.06 0.43
CA ILE A 71 2.04 -9.73 1.05
C ILE A 71 1.64 -8.72 -0.02
N LEU A 72 0.50 -8.07 0.17
CA LEU A 72 -0.03 -7.05 -0.73
C LEU A 72 0.39 -5.64 -0.29
N LEU A 73 1.21 -4.98 -1.09
CA LEU A 73 1.58 -3.57 -0.89
C LEU A 73 0.59 -2.61 -1.56
N THR A 74 -0.08 -3.07 -2.61
CA THR A 74 -0.97 -2.28 -3.45
C THR A 74 -2.10 -1.64 -2.65
N LYS A 75 -2.32 -0.36 -2.85
CA LYS A 75 -3.45 0.40 -2.31
C LYS A 75 -4.52 0.55 -3.39
N GLY A 76 -5.75 0.21 -3.07
CA GLY A 76 -6.87 0.29 -4.01
C GLY A 76 -7.95 -0.73 -3.69
N LEU A 77 -9.01 -0.66 -4.46
CA LEU A 77 -10.18 -1.54 -4.37
C LEU A 77 -10.49 -2.11 -5.75
N ALA A 78 -11.26 -3.17 -5.79
CA ALA A 78 -11.81 -3.75 -6.99
C ALA A 78 -13.33 -3.66 -6.97
N ILE A 79 -13.93 -3.66 -8.16
CA ILE A 79 -15.37 -3.82 -8.36
C ILE A 79 -15.55 -5.08 -9.18
N GLU A 80 -16.39 -5.98 -8.73
CA GLU A 80 -16.77 -7.19 -9.45
C GLU A 80 -18.26 -7.41 -9.25
N GLU A 81 -18.98 -7.63 -10.33
CA GLU A 81 -20.44 -7.83 -10.32
C GLU A 81 -21.21 -6.70 -9.59
N ASN A 82 -20.74 -5.46 -9.73
CA ASN A 82 -21.22 -4.25 -9.04
C ASN A 82 -21.02 -4.23 -7.53
N GLU A 83 -20.23 -5.15 -6.97
CA GLU A 83 -19.87 -5.15 -5.57
C GLU A 83 -18.42 -4.69 -5.36
N LEU A 84 -18.22 -3.89 -4.33
CA LEU A 84 -16.90 -3.45 -3.91
C LEU A 84 -16.21 -4.59 -3.15
N MET A 85 -14.94 -4.83 -3.49
CA MET A 85 -14.13 -5.81 -2.76
C MET A 85 -12.70 -5.33 -2.53
N THR A 86 -12.07 -5.90 -1.51
CA THR A 86 -10.64 -5.69 -1.27
C THR A 86 -9.79 -6.38 -2.32
N LEU A 87 -8.56 -5.92 -2.53
CA LEU A 87 -7.65 -6.57 -3.47
C LEU A 87 -7.18 -7.94 -2.96
N SER A 88 -7.07 -8.13 -1.64
CA SER A 88 -6.77 -9.44 -1.06
C SER A 88 -7.87 -10.47 -1.35
N ASP A 89 -9.13 -10.07 -1.27
CA ASP A 89 -10.24 -10.97 -1.58
C ASP A 89 -10.30 -11.26 -3.07
N LYS A 90 -10.00 -10.28 -3.92
CA LYS A 90 -9.86 -10.52 -5.37
C LYS A 90 -8.77 -11.54 -5.67
N ILE A 91 -7.59 -11.42 -5.07
CA ILE A 91 -6.50 -12.40 -5.24
C ILE A 91 -6.95 -13.79 -4.78
N LYS A 92 -7.56 -13.89 -3.58
CA LYS A 92 -8.07 -15.16 -3.05
C LYS A 92 -9.11 -15.79 -3.97
N LYS A 93 -10.06 -15.00 -4.49
CA LYS A 93 -11.12 -15.45 -5.40
C LYS A 93 -10.52 -16.00 -6.70
N LEU A 94 -9.59 -15.27 -7.32
CA LEU A 94 -8.96 -15.66 -8.57
C LEU A 94 -8.11 -16.94 -8.41
N LEU A 95 -7.27 -17.01 -7.39
CA LEU A 95 -6.45 -18.21 -7.13
C LEU A 95 -7.32 -19.42 -6.79
N LYS A 96 -8.40 -19.24 -6.01
CA LYS A 96 -9.36 -20.34 -5.73
C LYS A 96 -10.05 -20.84 -6.99
N LYS A 97 -10.42 -19.94 -7.91
CA LYS A 97 -11.00 -20.31 -9.22
C LYS A 97 -10.06 -21.18 -10.04
N ASN A 98 -8.74 -20.99 -9.86
CA ASN A 98 -7.69 -21.76 -10.54
C ASN A 98 -7.23 -23.00 -9.72
N GLY A 99 -8.05 -23.45 -8.75
CA GLY A 99 -7.83 -24.71 -8.00
C GLY A 99 -6.98 -24.59 -6.74
N HIS A 100 -6.55 -23.38 -6.34
CA HIS A 100 -5.79 -23.19 -5.11
C HIS A 100 -6.73 -23.06 -3.90
N THR A 101 -6.88 -24.13 -3.13
CA THR A 101 -7.84 -24.19 -2.00
C THR A 101 -7.37 -23.43 -0.75
N LYS A 102 -6.07 -23.27 -0.56
CA LYS A 102 -5.48 -22.54 0.56
C LYS A 102 -4.65 -21.37 0.01
N VAL A 103 -5.20 -20.19 0.17
CA VAL A 103 -4.56 -18.94 -0.28
C VAL A 103 -4.43 -18.02 0.93
N ASN A 104 -3.19 -17.68 1.26
CA ASN A 104 -2.86 -16.81 2.38
C ASN A 104 -2.41 -15.44 1.86
N VAL A 105 -3.21 -14.41 2.10
CA VAL A 105 -2.93 -13.04 1.68
C VAL A 105 -2.97 -12.13 2.88
N SER A 106 -1.86 -11.44 3.11
CA SER A 106 -1.70 -10.36 4.07
C SER A 106 -1.58 -9.03 3.34
N ALA A 107 -1.92 -7.92 3.99
CA ALA A 107 -1.67 -6.58 3.45
C ALA A 107 -0.79 -5.77 4.39
N ILE A 108 0.11 -4.96 3.82
CA ILE A 108 0.86 -3.95 4.55
C ILE A 108 0.39 -2.58 4.12
N LYS A 109 -0.01 -1.74 5.08
CA LYS A 109 -0.40 -0.35 4.87
C LYS A 109 0.23 0.56 5.93
N GLY A 110 0.16 1.86 5.69
CA GLY A 110 0.66 2.86 6.63
C GLY A 110 1.49 3.95 5.97
N PRO A 111 2.01 4.90 6.77
CA PRO A 111 2.75 6.07 6.34
C PRO A 111 4.16 5.69 5.84
N CYS A 112 4.25 5.13 4.65
CA CYS A 112 5.50 4.69 4.07
C CYS A 112 5.66 5.25 2.65
N LEU A 113 6.45 6.31 2.52
CA LEU A 113 6.89 6.83 1.23
C LEU A 113 8.17 6.12 0.80
N ALA A 114 8.26 5.69 -0.45
CA ALA A 114 9.38 4.92 -0.98
C ALA A 114 10.74 5.62 -0.80
N ALA A 115 10.80 6.93 -1.03
CA ALA A 115 12.03 7.72 -0.84
C ALA A 115 12.46 7.76 0.64
N GLY A 116 11.51 7.87 1.57
CA GLY A 116 11.80 7.82 3.00
C GLY A 116 12.37 6.47 3.42
N LEU A 117 11.74 5.37 2.97
CA LEU A 117 12.20 4.02 3.27
C LEU A 117 13.59 3.75 2.66
N ALA A 118 13.82 4.16 1.41
CA ALA A 118 15.12 4.04 0.74
C ALA A 118 16.24 4.75 1.51
N ASN A 119 15.94 5.88 2.14
CA ASN A 119 16.86 6.64 3.00
C ASN A 119 16.86 6.16 4.46
N LYS A 120 16.30 5.00 4.76
CA LYS A 120 16.24 4.40 6.10
C LYS A 120 15.61 5.31 7.16
N MET A 121 14.66 6.16 6.75
CA MET A 121 13.86 6.95 7.70
C MET A 121 13.01 6.00 8.56
N ARG A 122 12.94 6.29 9.87
CA ARG A 122 12.12 5.49 10.79
C ARG A 122 10.66 5.52 10.36
N THR A 123 10.13 4.36 10.04
CA THR A 123 8.80 4.18 9.44
C THR A 123 8.02 3.14 10.23
N GLY A 124 6.79 3.46 10.59
CA GLY A 124 5.83 2.52 11.17
C GLY A 124 4.76 2.15 10.15
N THR A 125 4.45 0.86 10.05
CA THR A 125 3.36 0.33 9.21
C THR A 125 2.52 -0.66 10.00
N VAL A 126 1.42 -1.13 9.42
CA VAL A 126 0.64 -2.25 9.96
C VAL A 126 0.59 -3.36 8.92
N ILE A 127 0.85 -4.59 9.36
CA ILE A 127 0.59 -5.80 8.59
C ILE A 127 -0.69 -6.46 9.11
N ALA A 128 -1.59 -6.81 8.20
CA ALA A 128 -2.87 -7.39 8.55
C ALA A 128 -3.11 -8.73 7.86
N ASN A 129 -3.61 -9.68 8.64
CA ASN A 129 -4.12 -10.97 8.18
C ASN A 129 -5.11 -11.49 9.22
N PRO A 130 -6.23 -12.14 8.85
CA PRO A 130 -7.14 -12.76 9.82
C PRO A 130 -6.46 -13.80 10.73
N ASP A 131 -5.37 -14.44 10.26
CA ASP A 131 -4.51 -15.27 11.10
C ASP A 131 -3.37 -14.43 11.70
N ILE A 132 -3.49 -14.12 12.98
CA ILE A 132 -2.47 -13.33 13.72
C ILE A 132 -1.10 -14.02 13.73
N LYS A 133 -1.04 -15.34 13.74
CA LYS A 133 0.25 -16.06 13.70
C LYS A 133 1.01 -15.78 12.41
N GLU A 134 0.28 -15.63 11.33
CA GLU A 134 0.86 -15.24 10.04
C GLU A 134 1.44 -13.83 10.09
N THR A 135 0.73 -12.86 10.68
CA THR A 135 1.23 -11.49 10.83
C THR A 135 2.47 -11.43 11.73
N GLU A 136 2.52 -12.22 12.80
CA GLU A 136 3.70 -12.33 13.67
C GLU A 136 4.92 -12.88 12.93
N LEU A 137 4.73 -13.92 12.11
CA LEU A 137 5.79 -14.50 11.28
C LEU A 137 6.32 -13.47 10.28
N LEU A 138 5.42 -12.87 9.52
CA LEU A 138 5.77 -11.88 8.49
C LEU A 138 6.42 -10.63 9.09
N LYS A 139 5.95 -10.17 10.25
CA LYS A 139 6.60 -9.08 10.99
C LYS A 139 8.06 -9.38 11.29
N LYS A 140 8.39 -10.59 11.74
CA LYS A 140 9.79 -10.99 12.02
C LYS A 140 10.66 -10.98 10.78
N ILE A 141 10.08 -11.28 9.60
CA ILE A 141 10.80 -11.30 8.32
C ILE A 141 11.11 -9.90 7.82
N ILE A 142 10.16 -8.95 7.97
CA ILE A 142 10.26 -7.62 7.34
C ILE A 142 10.74 -6.51 8.26
N ALA A 143 10.69 -6.68 9.59
CA ALA A 143 11.10 -5.64 10.53
C ALA A 143 12.61 -5.39 10.47
N THR A 144 12.99 -4.12 10.58
CA THR A 144 14.38 -3.66 10.70
C THR A 144 14.47 -2.62 11.83
N ASP A 145 15.66 -2.10 12.08
CA ASP A 145 15.89 -1.02 13.06
C ASP A 145 15.22 0.31 12.67
N TYR A 146 14.91 0.50 11.39
CA TYR A 146 14.22 1.70 10.88
C TYR A 146 12.81 1.42 10.32
N TYR A 147 12.40 0.15 10.21
CA TYR A 147 11.08 -0.24 9.72
C TYR A 147 10.37 -1.10 10.75
N SER A 148 9.43 -0.52 11.47
CA SER A 148 8.61 -1.20 12.46
C SER A 148 7.23 -1.55 11.91
N THR A 149 6.66 -2.65 12.38
CA THR A 149 5.36 -3.12 11.91
C THR A 149 4.48 -3.49 13.10
N GLU A 150 3.32 -2.86 13.20
CA GLU A 150 2.22 -3.33 14.04
C GLU A 150 1.53 -4.51 13.37
N ILE A 151 0.80 -5.30 14.13
CA ILE A 151 0.02 -6.44 13.61
C ILE A 151 -1.47 -6.19 13.82
N SER A 152 -2.29 -6.68 12.89
CA SER A 152 -3.75 -6.58 12.95
C SER A 152 -4.40 -7.84 12.35
N ASP A 153 -5.52 -8.25 12.90
CA ASP A 153 -6.41 -9.26 12.34
C ASP A 153 -7.50 -8.65 11.43
N ASP A 154 -7.59 -7.31 11.39
CA ASP A 154 -8.53 -6.57 10.55
C ASP A 154 -7.96 -6.28 9.16
N LEU A 155 -7.83 -7.32 8.34
CA LEU A 155 -7.34 -7.19 6.97
C LEU A 155 -8.23 -6.27 6.14
N THR A 156 -9.55 -6.41 6.26
CA THR A 156 -10.54 -5.60 5.55
C THR A 156 -10.39 -4.13 5.87
N GLY A 157 -10.37 -3.76 7.15
CA GLY A 157 -10.25 -2.37 7.58
C GLY A 157 -8.92 -1.75 7.16
N VAL A 158 -7.81 -2.49 7.24
CA VAL A 158 -6.49 -2.03 6.82
C VAL A 158 -6.43 -1.75 5.31
N GLU A 159 -7.02 -2.61 4.48
CA GLU A 159 -7.06 -2.39 3.03
C GLU A 159 -7.99 -1.24 2.64
N LEU A 160 -9.19 -1.17 3.23
CA LEU A 160 -10.18 -0.12 2.95
C LEU A 160 -9.62 1.25 3.33
N ALA A 161 -9.11 1.41 4.55
CA ALA A 161 -8.53 2.67 5.02
C ALA A 161 -7.39 3.13 4.11
N GLY A 162 -6.44 2.23 3.79
CA GLY A 162 -5.31 2.53 2.91
C GLY A 162 -5.71 2.89 1.48
N ALA A 163 -6.86 2.43 0.99
CA ALA A 163 -7.37 2.72 -0.34
C ALA A 163 -8.03 4.09 -0.43
N ILE A 164 -9.03 4.35 0.44
CA ILE A 164 -9.87 5.55 0.33
C ILE A 164 -9.19 6.84 0.78
N LYS A 165 -8.17 6.76 1.63
CA LYS A 165 -7.44 7.96 2.11
C LYS A 165 -6.87 8.82 0.96
N ASN A 166 -6.68 8.25 -0.22
CA ASN A 166 -6.14 8.98 -1.37
C ASN A 166 -7.08 10.09 -1.86
N ILE A 167 -8.39 9.86 -1.80
CA ILE A 167 -9.41 10.86 -2.15
C ILE A 167 -9.29 12.06 -1.20
N TYR A 168 -9.21 11.78 0.08
CA TYR A 168 -9.14 12.82 1.11
C TYR A 168 -7.81 13.58 1.08
N SER A 169 -6.69 12.91 0.80
CA SER A 169 -5.41 13.60 0.64
C SER A 169 -5.40 14.58 -0.53
N MET A 170 -6.15 14.29 -1.60
CA MET A 170 -6.34 15.20 -2.73
C MET A 170 -7.16 16.44 -2.31
N LEU A 171 -8.25 16.25 -1.56
CA LEU A 171 -9.07 17.37 -1.06
C LEU A 171 -8.29 18.29 -0.10
N ILE A 172 -7.48 17.69 0.78
CA ILE A 172 -6.61 18.45 1.68
C ILE A 172 -5.56 19.23 0.86
N GLY A 173 -4.98 18.62 -0.16
CA GLY A 173 -4.06 19.26 -1.10
C GLY A 173 -4.72 20.44 -1.83
N ALA A 174 -5.97 20.29 -2.26
CA ALA A 174 -6.71 21.38 -2.92
C ALA A 174 -6.90 22.58 -1.98
N SER A 175 -7.19 22.36 -0.70
CA SER A 175 -7.26 23.41 0.31
C SER A 175 -5.94 24.18 0.45
N GLU A 176 -4.83 23.46 0.46
CA GLU A 176 -3.49 24.06 0.49
C GLU A 176 -3.17 24.82 -0.80
N GLY A 177 -3.50 24.23 -1.97
CA GLY A 177 -3.33 24.89 -3.28
C GLY A 177 -4.07 26.19 -3.38
N LEU A 178 -5.33 26.26 -2.93
CA LEU A 178 -6.10 27.51 -2.87
C LEU A 178 -5.45 28.56 -1.96
N SER A 179 -4.83 28.14 -0.86
CA SER A 179 -4.13 29.03 0.06
C SER A 179 -2.83 29.61 -0.53
N ASN A 180 -2.14 28.81 -1.35
CA ASN A 180 -0.83 29.16 -1.93
C ASN A 180 -0.93 29.64 -3.39
N SER A 181 -2.13 29.60 -3.99
CA SER A 181 -2.34 29.97 -5.39
C SER A 181 -2.20 31.48 -5.61
N LYS A 182 -2.17 31.88 -6.90
CA LYS A 182 -2.32 33.27 -7.31
C LYS A 182 -3.76 33.81 -7.13
N ALA A 183 -4.60 33.12 -6.38
CA ALA A 183 -5.93 33.55 -6.06
C ALA A 183 -5.93 34.88 -5.26
N PRO A 184 -7.00 35.66 -5.31
CA PRO A 184 -7.11 36.85 -4.50
C PRO A 184 -6.84 36.59 -3.02
N LYS A 185 -6.18 37.52 -2.32
CA LYS A 185 -5.79 37.38 -0.90
C LYS A 185 -6.96 36.98 0.02
N GLU A 186 -8.15 37.41 -0.31
CA GLU A 186 -9.39 37.07 0.42
C GLU A 186 -9.72 35.56 0.31
N ILE A 187 -9.36 34.91 -0.79
CA ILE A 187 -9.52 33.47 -0.97
C ILE A 187 -8.39 32.73 -0.27
N GLN A 188 -7.14 33.19 -0.44
CA GLN A 188 -5.97 32.57 0.18
C GLN A 188 -6.12 32.48 1.71
N SER A 189 -6.63 33.53 2.35
CA SER A 189 -6.79 33.57 3.81
C SER A 189 -7.87 32.63 4.35
N LYS A 190 -8.77 32.12 3.49
CA LYS A 190 -9.91 31.30 3.92
C LYS A 190 -9.64 29.82 4.02
N TYR A 191 -8.62 29.29 3.34
CA TYR A 191 -8.44 27.86 3.13
C TYR A 191 -7.17 27.26 3.73
N TYR A 192 -6.45 28.03 4.57
CA TYR A 192 -5.20 27.57 5.15
C TYR A 192 -5.42 26.76 6.44
N LEU A 193 -4.41 26.14 6.97
CA LEU A 193 -4.30 25.24 8.13
C LEU A 193 -5.62 24.81 8.83
N ASN A 194 -6.49 25.74 9.23
CA ASN A 194 -7.75 25.41 9.91
C ASN A 194 -8.69 24.60 9.01
N THR A 195 -8.75 24.95 7.73
CA THR A 195 -9.55 24.20 6.75
C THR A 195 -8.95 22.82 6.54
N SER A 196 -7.63 22.71 6.37
CA SER A 196 -6.95 21.43 6.23
C SER A 196 -7.15 20.54 7.45
N ALA A 197 -7.06 21.10 8.67
CA ALA A 197 -7.33 20.36 9.91
C ALA A 197 -8.78 19.87 9.99
N SER A 198 -9.74 20.71 9.62
CA SER A 198 -11.17 20.34 9.57
C SER A 198 -11.44 19.27 8.52
N LEU A 199 -10.79 19.34 7.37
CA LEU A 199 -10.86 18.32 6.31
C LEU A 199 -10.27 16.98 6.79
N ILE A 200 -9.13 17.00 7.50
CA ILE A 200 -8.55 15.77 8.08
C ILE A 200 -9.55 15.14 9.06
N HIS A 201 -10.11 15.93 9.98
CA HIS A 201 -11.09 15.43 10.94
C HIS A 201 -12.31 14.80 10.22
N ARG A 202 -12.88 15.52 9.26
CA ARG A 202 -14.05 15.04 8.50
C ARG A 202 -13.71 13.79 7.69
N SER A 203 -12.53 13.76 7.07
CA SER A 203 -12.04 12.58 6.34
C SER A 203 -11.98 11.34 7.22
N ILE A 204 -11.45 11.47 8.44
CA ILE A 204 -11.39 10.35 9.39
C ILE A 204 -12.80 9.86 9.75
N SER A 205 -13.75 10.77 9.99
CA SER A 205 -15.14 10.40 10.28
C SER A 205 -15.77 9.61 9.13
N GLU A 206 -15.63 10.09 7.91
CA GLU A 206 -16.16 9.40 6.72
C GLU A 206 -15.45 8.07 6.44
N MET A 207 -14.13 8.02 6.68
CA MET A 207 -13.37 6.75 6.58
C MET A 207 -13.87 5.72 7.60
N VAL A 208 -14.19 6.14 8.83
CA VAL A 208 -14.75 5.25 9.85
C VAL A 208 -16.11 4.69 9.42
N GLU A 209 -17.00 5.55 8.91
CA GLU A 209 -18.31 5.13 8.40
C GLU A 209 -18.16 4.11 7.26
N PHE A 210 -17.30 4.44 6.27
CA PHE A 210 -17.05 3.57 5.12
C PHE A 210 -16.43 2.22 5.53
N VAL A 211 -15.37 2.23 6.33
CA VAL A 211 -14.67 1.02 6.77
C VAL A 211 -15.62 0.13 7.59
N SER A 212 -16.40 0.71 8.50
CA SER A 212 -17.36 -0.02 9.31
C SER A 212 -18.49 -0.61 8.47
N PHE A 213 -18.98 0.11 7.48
CA PHE A 213 -20.03 -0.38 6.57
C PHE A 213 -19.60 -1.65 5.80
N TYR A 214 -18.32 -1.72 5.41
CA TYR A 214 -17.77 -2.89 4.70
C TYR A 214 -17.11 -3.93 5.63
N GLY A 215 -17.40 -3.88 6.94
CA GLY A 215 -16.99 -4.92 7.90
C GLY A 215 -15.59 -4.80 8.47
N GLY A 216 -14.89 -3.67 8.26
CA GLY A 216 -13.67 -3.35 8.98
C GLY A 216 -13.95 -2.63 10.30
N ARG A 217 -12.93 -2.46 11.13
CA ARG A 217 -13.07 -1.82 12.45
C ARG A 217 -12.73 -0.33 12.41
N ALA A 218 -13.50 0.46 13.17
CA ALA A 218 -13.28 1.91 13.32
C ALA A 218 -11.87 2.23 13.85
N GLU A 219 -11.37 1.43 14.80
CA GLU A 219 -10.04 1.59 15.41
C GLU A 219 -8.92 1.54 14.38
N THR A 220 -9.07 0.72 13.33
CA THR A 220 -8.09 0.61 12.25
C THR A 220 -7.89 1.95 11.51
N VAL A 221 -8.96 2.75 11.41
CA VAL A 221 -8.88 4.07 10.75
C VAL A 221 -8.09 5.07 11.58
N TYR A 222 -8.17 5.01 12.90
CA TYR A 222 -7.39 5.87 13.78
C TYR A 222 -5.90 5.49 13.87
N GLY A 223 -5.53 4.30 13.39
CA GLY A 223 -4.18 3.76 13.37
C GLY A 223 -3.34 4.19 12.17
N LEU A 224 -2.24 3.44 11.98
CA LEU A 224 -1.27 3.71 10.91
C LEU A 224 -1.86 3.56 9.49
N ALA A 225 -2.79 2.63 9.28
CA ALA A 225 -3.39 2.40 7.96
C ALA A 225 -4.34 3.52 7.51
N GLY A 226 -4.97 4.21 8.44
CA GLY A 226 -5.91 5.31 8.20
C GLY A 226 -5.26 6.66 8.45
N LEU A 227 -5.34 7.18 9.68
CA LEU A 227 -4.87 8.50 10.08
C LEU A 227 -3.38 8.71 9.75
N GLY A 228 -2.52 7.75 10.06
CA GLY A 228 -1.08 7.87 9.80
C GLY A 228 -0.78 7.99 8.30
N ASP A 229 -1.40 7.15 7.48
CA ASP A 229 -1.20 7.15 6.02
C ASP A 229 -1.89 8.37 5.36
N LEU A 230 -3.02 8.85 5.89
CA LEU A 230 -3.66 10.09 5.43
C LEU A 230 -2.75 11.28 5.69
N TYR A 231 -2.19 11.40 6.89
CA TYR A 231 -1.30 12.50 7.26
C TYR A 231 -0.10 12.61 6.32
N VAL A 232 0.67 11.53 6.14
CA VAL A 232 1.85 11.57 5.26
C VAL A 232 1.48 11.84 3.80
N SER A 233 0.30 11.38 3.38
CA SER A 233 -0.18 11.57 2.01
C SER A 233 -0.71 12.97 1.76
N ALA A 234 -1.30 13.60 2.76
CA ALA A 234 -1.74 15.00 2.69
C ALA A 234 -0.55 15.96 2.58
N ILE A 235 0.55 15.69 3.29
CA ILE A 235 1.72 16.57 3.29
C ILE A 235 2.62 16.34 2.08
N GLY A 236 2.94 15.09 1.73
CA GLY A 236 3.96 14.75 0.73
C GLY A 236 3.51 13.75 -0.34
N GLY A 237 2.22 13.41 -0.40
CA GLY A 237 1.71 12.40 -1.34
C GLY A 237 1.41 12.95 -2.73
N ARG A 238 1.48 12.08 -3.74
CA ARG A 238 1.16 12.42 -5.14
C ARG A 238 -0.28 12.94 -5.31
N ASN A 239 -1.24 12.38 -4.58
CA ASN A 239 -2.63 12.80 -4.67
C ASN A 239 -2.86 14.19 -4.07
N SER A 240 -2.15 14.54 -2.99
CA SER A 240 -2.16 15.90 -2.47
C SER A 240 -1.60 16.91 -3.48
N LEU A 241 -0.49 16.54 -4.17
CA LEU A 241 0.07 17.37 -5.24
C LEU A 241 -0.87 17.54 -6.42
N MET A 242 -1.71 16.54 -6.73
CA MET A 242 -2.76 16.69 -7.77
C MET A 242 -3.88 17.63 -7.35
N GLY A 243 -4.15 17.72 -6.04
CA GLY A 243 -5.17 18.63 -5.51
C GLY A 243 -4.72 20.10 -5.49
N LYS A 244 -3.39 20.34 -5.34
CA LYS A 244 -2.78 21.68 -5.35
C LYS A 244 -2.81 22.34 -6.71
#